data_e1c0069752a2f389b5289236e4d6bffc
#
_entry.id   e1c0069752a2f389b5289236e4d6bffc
#
_cell.length_a   1.000
_cell.length_b   1.000
_cell.length_c   1.000
_cell.angle_alpha   90.00
_cell.angle_beta   90.00
_cell.angle_gamma   90.00
#
_symmetry.space_group_name_H-M   'P 1'
#
loop_
_entity.id
_entity.type
_entity.pdbx_description
1 polymer ?
#
loop_
_entity_poly.entity_id
_entity_poly.type
_entity_poly.pdbx_seq_one_letter_code
_entity_poly.pdbx_strand_id
1 'polypeptide(L)'
;AMKAKKGVTQDVELTAEDLKELAGQFKAEYKSKIGQDFPTDPKEQLLGAIKAVFRSWDNPRANVYRRDNDIPYSWGTAVNVQSMAFGNMGDDCGTGVAFTRNPATGEKKLMGEFLTNAQGEDVVAGVRTPMPIDQMAEKFPEAYAQFVEVCHTLEDHYRDMQDMEFTVEHGKLYMLQTRNGKRTAPAALKICLLYTSPSPRD
;
A
#
# COMPACT_ATOMS: atom_id res chain seq x y z
N ALA A 1 -20.21 -8.18 14.47
CA ALA A 1 -21.52 -7.82 14.99
C ALA A 1 -22.44 -7.24 13.90
N MET A 2 -22.05 -6.17 13.17
CA MET A 2 -22.87 -5.50 12.13
C MET A 2 -23.26 -6.47 11.01
N LYS A 3 -22.30 -7.20 10.42
CA LYS A 3 -22.57 -8.20 9.37
C LYS A 3 -23.60 -9.24 9.81
N ALA A 4 -23.46 -9.79 11.01
CA ALA A 4 -24.43 -10.75 11.56
C ALA A 4 -25.84 -10.14 11.75
N LYS A 5 -25.92 -8.86 12.17
CA LYS A 5 -27.20 -8.12 12.32
C LYS A 5 -27.88 -7.93 10.96
N LYS A 6 -27.12 -7.72 9.90
CA LYS A 6 -27.63 -7.46 8.54
C LYS A 6 -27.75 -8.74 7.69
N GLY A 7 -27.29 -9.90 8.19
CA GLY A 7 -27.35 -11.17 7.49
C GLY A 7 -26.39 -11.28 6.30
N VAL A 8 -25.33 -10.45 6.29
CA VAL A 8 -24.30 -10.45 5.25
C VAL A 8 -23.01 -11.08 5.74
N THR A 9 -22.17 -11.57 4.83
CA THR A 9 -20.93 -12.27 5.16
C THR A 9 -19.69 -11.43 4.85
N GLN A 10 -19.76 -10.58 3.82
CA GLN A 10 -18.63 -9.75 3.36
C GLN A 10 -18.83 -8.28 3.74
N ASP A 11 -17.72 -7.56 3.89
CA ASP A 11 -17.76 -6.13 4.24
C ASP A 11 -18.31 -5.27 3.10
N VAL A 12 -18.07 -5.68 1.85
CA VAL A 12 -18.55 -4.99 0.64
C VAL A 12 -20.08 -5.03 0.47
N GLU A 13 -20.76 -5.91 1.20
CA GLU A 13 -22.23 -6.02 1.19
C GLU A 13 -22.90 -5.01 2.16
N LEU A 14 -22.11 -4.30 2.99
CA LEU A 14 -22.62 -3.27 3.87
C LEU A 14 -22.88 -1.98 3.10
N THR A 15 -24.04 -1.38 3.33
CA THR A 15 -24.42 -0.10 2.72
C THR A 15 -23.73 1.09 3.42
N ALA A 16 -23.79 2.25 2.78
CA ALA A 16 -23.29 3.51 3.40
C ALA A 16 -24.00 3.82 4.72
N GLU A 17 -25.30 3.53 4.82
CA GLU A 17 -26.10 3.68 6.04
C GLU A 17 -25.62 2.73 7.14
N ASP A 18 -25.32 1.50 6.80
CA ASP A 18 -24.78 0.50 7.74
C ASP A 18 -23.41 0.94 8.28
N LEU A 19 -22.56 1.45 7.41
CA LEU A 19 -21.25 1.97 7.81
C LEU A 19 -21.37 3.22 8.69
N LYS A 20 -22.34 4.08 8.41
CA LYS A 20 -22.64 5.26 9.28
C LYS A 20 -23.11 4.84 10.66
N GLU A 21 -24.00 3.83 10.74
CA GLU A 21 -24.43 3.25 12.02
C GLU A 21 -23.24 2.64 12.77
N LEU A 22 -22.38 1.89 12.06
CA LEU A 22 -21.18 1.27 12.63
C LEU A 22 -20.19 2.31 13.17
N ALA A 23 -19.96 3.40 12.46
CA ALA A 23 -19.15 4.51 12.92
C ALA A 23 -19.68 5.14 14.21
N GLY A 24 -21.01 5.27 14.32
CA GLY A 24 -21.67 5.70 15.55
C GLY A 24 -21.43 4.74 16.72
N GLN A 25 -21.53 3.44 16.48
CA GLN A 25 -21.26 2.41 17.49
C GLN A 25 -19.80 2.46 17.96
N PHE A 26 -18.82 2.63 17.05
CA PHE A 26 -17.41 2.75 17.43
C PHE A 26 -17.13 4.00 18.28
N LYS A 27 -17.76 5.12 17.96
CA LYS A 27 -17.63 6.35 18.79
C LYS A 27 -18.22 6.14 20.18
N ALA A 28 -19.35 5.48 20.29
CA ALA A 28 -19.97 5.16 21.60
C ALA A 28 -19.09 4.19 22.41
N GLU A 29 -18.54 3.16 21.78
CA GLU A 29 -17.63 2.21 22.41
C GLU A 29 -16.33 2.90 22.86
N TYR A 30 -15.78 3.77 22.03
CA TYR A 30 -14.60 4.57 22.37
C TYR A 30 -14.87 5.40 23.63
N LYS A 31 -16.00 6.14 23.66
CA LYS A 31 -16.41 6.91 24.83
C LYS A 31 -16.55 6.06 26.09
N SER A 32 -17.16 4.88 25.95
CA SER A 32 -17.33 3.95 27.07
C SER A 32 -16.01 3.42 27.63
N LYS A 33 -15.02 3.14 26.78
CA LYS A 33 -13.73 2.57 27.21
C LYS A 33 -12.71 3.62 27.65
N ILE A 34 -12.71 4.79 27.00
CA ILE A 34 -11.70 5.84 27.21
C ILE A 34 -12.21 6.94 28.16
N GLY A 35 -13.54 7.05 28.33
CA GLY A 35 -14.17 8.08 29.17
C GLY A 35 -14.28 9.47 28.52
N GLN A 36 -13.88 9.58 27.25
CA GLN A 36 -13.92 10.84 26.48
C GLN A 36 -14.52 10.59 25.11
N ASP A 37 -15.12 11.62 24.52
CA ASP A 37 -15.61 11.55 23.14
C ASP A 37 -14.45 11.41 22.16
N PHE A 38 -14.69 10.68 21.05
CA PHE A 38 -13.71 10.62 19.97
C PHE A 38 -13.54 12.04 19.37
N PRO A 39 -12.30 12.53 19.22
CA PRO A 39 -12.06 13.89 18.72
C PRO A 39 -12.70 14.11 17.36
N THR A 40 -13.36 15.25 17.17
CA THR A 40 -13.93 15.66 15.88
C THR A 40 -13.10 16.71 15.17
N ASP A 41 -12.20 17.39 15.87
CA ASP A 41 -11.24 18.32 15.25
C ASP A 41 -10.16 17.53 14.48
N PRO A 42 -9.96 17.79 13.17
CA PRO A 42 -8.97 17.10 12.36
C PRO A 42 -7.52 17.24 12.88
N LYS A 43 -7.19 18.37 13.48
CA LYS A 43 -5.85 18.59 14.06
C LYS A 43 -5.63 17.73 15.30
N GLU A 44 -6.63 17.61 16.15
CA GLU A 44 -6.56 16.71 17.32
C GLU A 44 -6.44 15.25 16.89
N GLN A 45 -7.19 14.83 15.87
CA GLN A 45 -7.07 13.49 15.29
C GLN A 45 -5.67 13.23 14.74
N LEU A 46 -5.12 14.17 13.96
CA LEU A 46 -3.78 14.08 13.41
C LEU A 46 -2.72 13.99 14.50
N LEU A 47 -2.77 14.88 15.50
CA LEU A 47 -1.83 14.85 16.62
C LEU A 47 -1.95 13.55 17.43
N GLY A 48 -3.17 13.04 17.60
CA GLY A 48 -3.43 11.75 18.23
C GLY A 48 -2.77 10.60 17.48
N ALA A 49 -2.90 10.58 16.15
CA ALA A 49 -2.28 9.58 15.28
C ALA A 49 -0.75 9.66 15.30
N ILE A 50 -0.17 10.86 15.23
CA ILE A 50 1.28 11.08 15.33
C ILE A 50 1.82 10.53 16.67
N LYS A 51 1.16 10.87 17.77
CA LYS A 51 1.52 10.36 19.11
C LYS A 51 1.44 8.83 19.18
N ALA A 52 0.42 8.23 18.54
CA ALA A 52 0.28 6.78 18.51
C ALA A 52 1.43 6.10 17.76
N VAL A 53 1.87 6.67 16.62
CA VAL A 53 3.04 6.17 15.88
C VAL A 53 4.31 6.26 16.72
N PHE A 54 4.59 7.39 17.38
CA PHE A 54 5.77 7.50 18.26
C PHE A 54 5.72 6.49 19.41
N ARG A 55 4.57 6.32 20.07
CA ARG A 55 4.40 5.33 21.14
C ARG A 55 4.57 3.88 20.66
N SER A 56 4.27 3.60 19.39
CA SER A 56 4.41 2.26 18.83
C SER A 56 5.86 1.75 18.83
N TRP A 57 6.85 2.66 18.93
CA TRP A 57 8.26 2.31 19.09
C TRP A 57 8.51 1.41 20.30
N ASP A 58 7.78 1.64 21.39
CA ASP A 58 7.94 0.90 22.64
C ASP A 58 7.05 -0.35 22.75
N ASN A 59 6.27 -0.67 21.72
CA ASN A 59 5.45 -1.87 21.72
C ASN A 59 6.31 -3.14 21.82
N PRO A 60 5.87 -4.17 22.56
CA PRO A 60 6.62 -5.43 22.71
C PRO A 60 7.00 -6.06 21.36
N ARG A 61 6.08 -6.05 20.39
CA ARG A 61 6.35 -6.56 19.03
C ARG A 61 7.45 -5.77 18.32
N ALA A 62 7.46 -4.45 18.45
CA ALA A 62 8.49 -3.60 17.86
C ALA A 62 9.86 -3.83 18.52
N ASN A 63 9.89 -4.04 19.84
CA ASN A 63 11.11 -4.36 20.57
C ASN A 63 11.73 -5.69 20.10
N VAL A 64 10.91 -6.72 19.91
CA VAL A 64 11.37 -8.03 19.38
C VAL A 64 11.92 -7.85 17.96
N TYR A 65 11.19 -7.15 17.08
CA TYR A 65 11.62 -6.90 15.70
C TYR A 65 12.97 -6.18 15.65
N ARG A 66 13.16 -5.12 16.44
CA ARG A 66 14.44 -4.39 16.48
C ARG A 66 15.59 -5.24 16.96
N ARG A 67 15.37 -6.02 18.01
CA ARG A 67 16.40 -6.95 18.52
C ARG A 67 16.81 -7.95 17.45
N ASP A 68 15.84 -8.54 16.76
CA ASP A 68 16.07 -9.59 15.75
C ASP A 68 16.69 -9.03 14.43
N ASN A 69 16.67 -7.72 14.25
CA ASN A 69 17.25 -7.04 13.08
C ASN A 69 18.41 -6.08 13.46
N ASP A 70 18.96 -6.17 14.68
CA ASP A 70 20.09 -5.36 15.15
C ASP A 70 19.86 -3.84 15.01
N ILE A 71 18.62 -3.37 15.19
CA ILE A 71 18.26 -1.95 15.11
C ILE A 71 18.44 -1.30 16.48
N PRO A 72 19.34 -0.29 16.61
CA PRO A 72 19.58 0.39 17.88
C PRO A 72 18.32 1.09 18.41
N TYR A 73 18.04 0.92 19.70
CA TYR A 73 16.88 1.56 20.34
C TYR A 73 16.96 3.09 20.26
N SER A 74 18.17 3.63 20.27
CA SER A 74 18.45 5.08 20.22
C SER A 74 18.05 5.76 18.90
N TRP A 75 17.76 5.00 17.85
CA TRP A 75 17.38 5.61 16.55
C TRP A 75 15.99 6.28 16.59
N GLY A 76 15.06 5.73 17.35
CA GLY A 76 13.69 6.22 17.34
C GLY A 76 12.95 5.90 16.03
N THR A 77 11.79 6.52 15.86
CA THR A 77 10.97 6.41 14.64
C THR A 77 10.57 7.79 14.12
N ALA A 78 10.15 7.84 12.87
CA ALA A 78 9.66 9.06 12.21
C ALA A 78 8.20 8.90 11.78
N VAL A 79 7.54 10.03 11.56
CA VAL A 79 6.15 10.08 11.07
C VAL A 79 6.11 10.95 9.83
N ASN A 80 5.54 10.40 8.75
CA ASN A 80 5.18 11.16 7.56
C ASN A 80 3.68 11.40 7.55
N VAL A 81 3.28 12.65 7.29
CA VAL A 81 1.88 13.01 7.05
C VAL A 81 1.69 13.15 5.55
N GLN A 82 0.92 12.23 4.97
CA GLN A 82 0.72 12.13 3.53
C GLN A 82 -0.76 12.33 3.18
N SER A 83 -1.03 13.06 2.11
CA SER A 83 -2.37 13.14 1.55
C SER A 83 -2.82 11.76 1.07
N MET A 84 -4.09 11.46 1.29
CA MET A 84 -4.70 10.24 0.78
C MET A 84 -5.08 10.40 -0.70
N ALA A 85 -4.86 9.35 -1.49
CA ALA A 85 -5.42 9.18 -2.81
C ALA A 85 -6.38 7.99 -2.78
N PHE A 86 -7.54 8.11 -3.43
CA PHE A 86 -8.62 7.13 -3.32
C PHE A 86 -8.84 6.40 -4.65
N GLY A 87 -8.51 5.12 -4.67
CA GLY A 87 -8.73 4.23 -5.83
C GLY A 87 -10.16 3.72 -5.96
N ASN A 88 -11.06 4.08 -5.04
CA ASN A 88 -12.44 3.58 -4.96
C ASN A 88 -13.50 4.68 -5.13
N MET A 89 -13.18 5.76 -5.85
CA MET A 89 -14.10 6.88 -6.08
C MET A 89 -14.94 6.72 -7.35
N GLY A 90 -14.70 5.68 -8.15
CA GLY A 90 -15.42 5.42 -9.39
C GLY A 90 -14.61 4.55 -10.36
N ASP A 91 -15.14 4.34 -11.56
CA ASP A 91 -14.54 3.48 -12.58
C ASP A 91 -13.29 4.08 -13.24
N ASP A 92 -13.06 5.38 -13.06
CA ASP A 92 -11.86 6.11 -13.44
C ASP A 92 -10.78 6.13 -12.35
N CYS A 93 -10.99 5.32 -11.30
CA CYS A 93 -10.09 5.14 -10.17
C CYS A 93 -9.66 3.68 -10.06
N GLY A 94 -8.52 3.44 -9.40
CA GLY A 94 -8.00 2.10 -9.18
C GLY A 94 -6.79 2.09 -8.27
N THR A 95 -6.32 0.90 -7.94
CA THR A 95 -5.11 0.70 -7.13
C THR A 95 -4.40 -0.56 -7.58
N GLY A 96 -3.10 -0.64 -7.34
CA GLY A 96 -2.33 -1.81 -7.73
C GLY A 96 -0.95 -1.89 -7.11
N VAL A 97 -0.33 -3.02 -7.35
CA VAL A 97 1.03 -3.34 -6.94
C VAL A 97 1.80 -3.88 -8.13
N ALA A 98 3.07 -3.53 -8.27
CA ALA A 98 3.88 -4.06 -9.37
C ALA A 98 5.37 -4.09 -9.02
N PHE A 99 6.07 -5.01 -9.71
CA PHE A 99 7.51 -5.11 -9.73
C PHE A 99 8.04 -4.59 -11.07
N THR A 100 9.16 -3.88 -11.06
CA THR A 100 9.82 -3.40 -12.28
C THR A 100 10.36 -4.53 -13.14
N ARG A 101 10.62 -5.70 -12.54
CA ARG A 101 11.08 -6.93 -13.19
C ARG A 101 10.30 -8.13 -12.69
N ASN A 102 10.35 -9.22 -13.44
CA ASN A 102 9.82 -10.49 -12.97
C ASN A 102 10.60 -10.96 -11.72
N PRO A 103 9.97 -11.06 -10.55
CA PRO A 103 10.65 -11.41 -9.29
C PRO A 103 11.12 -12.88 -9.25
N ALA A 104 10.63 -13.73 -10.15
CA ALA A 104 11.05 -15.14 -10.25
C ALA A 104 12.26 -15.32 -11.14
N THR A 105 12.36 -14.57 -12.27
CA THR A 105 13.37 -14.79 -13.31
C THR A 105 14.38 -13.65 -13.46
N GLY A 106 14.05 -12.44 -12.95
CA GLY A 106 14.84 -11.22 -13.13
C GLY A 106 14.73 -10.61 -14.54
N GLU A 107 13.84 -11.11 -15.40
CA GLU A 107 13.60 -10.54 -16.72
C GLU A 107 13.04 -9.12 -16.62
N LYS A 108 13.43 -8.24 -17.56
CA LYS A 108 12.94 -6.86 -17.67
C LYS A 108 11.50 -6.86 -18.22
N LYS A 109 10.60 -7.34 -17.41
CA LYS A 109 9.16 -7.36 -17.67
C LYS A 109 8.42 -6.89 -16.43
N LEU A 110 7.65 -5.82 -16.59
CA LEU A 110 6.77 -5.31 -15.56
C LEU A 110 5.78 -6.41 -15.14
N MET A 111 5.73 -6.71 -13.86
CA MET A 111 4.88 -7.76 -13.29
C MET A 111 4.05 -7.15 -12.16
N GLY A 112 2.74 -7.32 -12.21
CA GLY A 112 1.90 -6.78 -11.17
C GLY A 112 0.43 -6.96 -11.45
N GLU A 113 -0.36 -6.44 -10.55
CA GLU A 113 -1.81 -6.57 -10.54
C GLU A 113 -2.45 -5.25 -10.15
N PHE A 114 -3.64 -4.98 -10.69
CA PHE A 114 -4.44 -3.83 -10.31
C PHE A 114 -5.93 -4.15 -10.30
N LEU A 115 -6.67 -3.32 -9.56
CA LEU A 115 -8.13 -3.34 -9.53
C LEU A 115 -8.67 -1.95 -9.82
N THR A 116 -9.74 -1.87 -10.62
CA THR A 116 -10.54 -0.65 -10.77
C THR A 116 -11.51 -0.49 -9.62
N ASN A 117 -11.81 0.75 -9.26
CA ASN A 117 -12.73 1.10 -8.18
C ASN A 117 -12.49 0.27 -6.91
N ALA A 118 -11.26 0.37 -6.38
CA ALA A 118 -10.77 -0.46 -5.27
C ALA A 118 -9.74 0.27 -4.40
N GLN A 119 -9.58 -0.21 -3.17
CA GLN A 119 -8.51 0.19 -2.26
C GLN A 119 -7.42 -0.88 -2.20
N GLY A 120 -6.26 -0.55 -1.59
CA GLY A 120 -5.12 -1.46 -1.51
C GLY A 120 -5.43 -2.80 -0.84
N GLU A 121 -6.29 -2.79 0.19
CA GLU A 121 -6.73 -4.02 0.86
C GLU A 121 -7.49 -4.97 -0.08
N ASP A 122 -8.23 -4.45 -1.05
CA ASP A 122 -9.00 -5.26 -2.01
C ASP A 122 -8.07 -6.08 -2.92
N VAL A 123 -6.89 -5.55 -3.26
CA VAL A 123 -5.89 -6.25 -4.08
C VAL A 123 -5.32 -7.46 -3.34
N VAL A 124 -5.06 -7.33 -2.04
CA VAL A 124 -4.41 -8.36 -1.23
C VAL A 124 -5.39 -9.30 -0.53
N ALA A 125 -6.64 -8.90 -0.36
CA ALA A 125 -7.66 -9.68 0.33
C ALA A 125 -8.20 -10.87 -0.49
N GLY A 126 -7.98 -10.88 -1.82
CA GLY A 126 -8.44 -11.95 -2.71
C GLY A 126 -9.96 -12.04 -2.87
N VAL A 127 -10.71 -11.00 -2.48
CA VAL A 127 -12.18 -10.95 -2.62
C VAL A 127 -12.59 -10.70 -4.07
N ARG A 128 -11.79 -9.93 -4.79
CA ARG A 128 -11.92 -9.65 -6.23
C ARG A 128 -10.69 -10.19 -6.95
N THR A 129 -10.86 -10.69 -8.17
CA THR A 129 -9.74 -11.13 -9.01
C THR A 129 -9.04 -9.91 -9.62
N PRO A 130 -7.79 -9.65 -9.28
CA PRO A 130 -7.05 -8.54 -9.89
C PRO A 130 -6.78 -8.79 -11.37
N MET A 131 -6.62 -7.71 -12.12
CA MET A 131 -6.21 -7.73 -13.51
C MET A 131 -4.68 -7.61 -13.62
N PRO A 132 -4.04 -8.30 -14.58
CA PRO A 132 -2.64 -8.10 -14.87
C PRO A 132 -2.31 -6.64 -15.18
N ILE A 133 -1.12 -6.18 -14.75
CA ILE A 133 -0.71 -4.77 -14.85
C ILE A 133 -0.69 -4.23 -16.29
N ASP A 134 -0.43 -5.09 -17.29
CA ASP A 134 -0.42 -4.71 -18.71
C ASP A 134 -1.81 -4.29 -19.21
N GLN A 135 -2.89 -4.82 -18.65
CA GLN A 135 -4.26 -4.41 -18.97
C GLN A 135 -4.59 -3.00 -18.43
N MET A 136 -3.77 -2.45 -17.55
CA MET A 136 -3.91 -1.06 -17.10
C MET A 136 -3.77 -0.07 -18.27
N ALA A 137 -3.00 -0.42 -19.32
CA ALA A 137 -2.87 0.39 -20.52
C ALA A 137 -4.20 0.62 -21.26
N GLU A 138 -5.15 -0.32 -21.16
CA GLU A 138 -6.48 -0.20 -21.76
C GLU A 138 -7.43 0.64 -20.93
N LYS A 139 -7.31 0.55 -19.59
CA LYS A 139 -8.21 1.23 -18.64
C LYS A 139 -7.75 2.66 -18.32
N PHE A 140 -6.44 2.85 -18.14
CA PHE A 140 -5.82 4.10 -17.71
C PHE A 140 -4.57 4.38 -18.54
N PRO A 141 -4.67 4.65 -19.86
CA PRO A 141 -3.52 4.72 -20.76
C PRO A 141 -2.48 5.76 -20.35
N GLU A 142 -2.92 6.95 -19.94
CA GLU A 142 -2.01 8.02 -19.50
C GLU A 142 -1.32 7.69 -18.18
N ALA A 143 -2.08 7.19 -17.20
CA ALA A 143 -1.53 6.77 -15.91
C ALA A 143 -0.57 5.57 -16.07
N TYR A 144 -0.87 4.64 -16.98
CA TYR A 144 0.03 3.52 -17.28
C TYR A 144 1.35 3.98 -17.91
N ALA A 145 1.30 4.91 -18.89
CA ALA A 145 2.51 5.47 -19.49
C ALA A 145 3.40 6.17 -18.47
N GLN A 146 2.81 6.98 -17.58
CA GLN A 146 3.53 7.61 -16.48
C GLN A 146 4.09 6.58 -15.50
N PHE A 147 3.32 5.53 -15.21
CA PHE A 147 3.76 4.46 -14.31
C PHE A 147 5.00 3.73 -14.85
N VAL A 148 5.03 3.40 -16.13
CA VAL A 148 6.18 2.78 -16.80
C VAL A 148 7.42 3.67 -16.72
N GLU A 149 7.26 4.97 -16.95
CA GLU A 149 8.37 5.95 -16.83
C GLU A 149 8.91 6.01 -15.39
N VAL A 150 8.02 6.04 -14.40
CA VAL A 150 8.41 6.00 -12.99
C VAL A 150 9.13 4.70 -12.64
N CYS A 151 8.68 3.56 -13.16
CA CYS A 151 9.35 2.27 -12.98
C CYS A 151 10.80 2.32 -13.45
N HIS A 152 11.06 2.85 -14.64
CA HIS A 152 12.42 3.00 -15.18
C HIS A 152 13.25 3.94 -14.29
N THR A 153 12.70 5.10 -13.96
CA THR A 153 13.38 6.09 -13.12
C THR A 153 13.80 5.52 -11.76
N LEU A 154 12.91 4.78 -11.10
CA LEU A 154 13.17 4.21 -9.79
C LEU A 154 14.18 3.05 -9.86
N GLU A 155 14.05 2.15 -10.84
CA GLU A 155 15.00 1.06 -11.03
C GLU A 155 16.40 1.57 -11.32
N ASP A 156 16.54 2.58 -12.19
CA ASP A 156 17.83 3.18 -12.52
C ASP A 156 18.43 3.93 -11.33
N HIS A 157 17.61 4.65 -10.56
CA HIS A 157 18.05 5.38 -9.38
C HIS A 157 18.56 4.44 -8.28
N TYR A 158 17.78 3.42 -7.92
CA TYR A 158 18.15 2.47 -6.87
C TYR A 158 19.11 1.38 -7.35
N ARG A 159 19.31 1.23 -8.65
CA ARG A 159 20.11 0.17 -9.29
C ARG A 159 19.69 -1.22 -8.80
N ASP A 160 18.39 -1.40 -8.63
CA ASP A 160 17.77 -2.63 -8.13
C ASP A 160 16.29 -2.68 -8.53
N MET A 161 15.74 -3.89 -8.71
CA MET A 161 14.33 -4.04 -8.99
C MET A 161 13.47 -3.49 -7.84
N GLN A 162 12.42 -2.79 -8.19
CA GLN A 162 11.52 -2.16 -7.24
C GLN A 162 10.19 -2.89 -7.16
N ASP A 163 9.66 -2.98 -5.94
CA ASP A 163 8.29 -3.36 -5.59
C ASP A 163 7.54 -2.08 -5.24
N MET A 164 6.46 -1.80 -5.96
CA MET A 164 5.78 -0.51 -5.92
C MET A 164 4.30 -0.66 -5.65
N GLU A 165 3.76 0.29 -4.92
CA GLU A 165 2.34 0.44 -4.67
C GLU A 165 1.88 1.78 -5.28
N PHE A 166 0.73 1.77 -5.96
CA PHE A 166 0.19 2.95 -6.60
C PHE A 166 -1.34 3.01 -6.52
N THR A 167 -1.87 4.21 -6.69
CA THR A 167 -3.29 4.48 -6.82
C THR A 167 -3.53 5.39 -8.01
N VAL A 168 -4.61 5.15 -8.73
CA VAL A 168 -5.14 6.06 -9.74
C VAL A 168 -6.42 6.68 -9.19
N GLU A 169 -6.46 8.00 -9.08
CA GLU A 169 -7.65 8.75 -8.65
C GLU A 169 -8.06 9.71 -9.78
N HIS A 170 -9.24 9.49 -10.34
CA HIS A 170 -9.76 10.25 -11.49
C HIS A 170 -8.75 10.35 -12.64
N GLY A 171 -8.20 9.19 -13.05
CA GLY A 171 -7.21 9.09 -14.13
C GLY A 171 -5.79 9.54 -13.78
N LYS A 172 -5.57 10.16 -12.61
CA LYS A 172 -4.26 10.64 -12.18
C LYS A 172 -3.52 9.59 -11.35
N LEU A 173 -2.26 9.33 -11.72
CA LEU A 173 -1.39 8.41 -11.00
C LEU A 173 -0.84 9.03 -9.71
N TYR A 174 -0.85 8.27 -8.63
CA TYR A 174 -0.21 8.55 -7.36
C TYR A 174 0.65 7.37 -6.93
N MET A 175 1.95 7.58 -6.80
CA MET A 175 2.86 6.59 -6.23
C MET A 175 2.76 6.63 -4.71
N LEU A 176 2.52 5.49 -4.09
CA LEU A 176 2.35 5.39 -2.64
C LEU A 176 3.61 4.92 -1.94
N GLN A 177 4.27 3.90 -2.50
CA GLN A 177 5.46 3.31 -1.91
C GLN A 177 6.34 2.68 -2.98
N THR A 178 7.65 2.71 -2.76
CA THR A 178 8.64 1.89 -3.47
C THR A 178 9.58 1.25 -2.45
N ARG A 179 10.03 0.04 -2.76
CA ARG A 179 11.04 -0.69 -1.98
C ARG A 179 11.78 -1.69 -2.88
N ASN A 180 12.95 -2.12 -2.45
CA ASN A 180 13.65 -3.20 -3.14
C ASN A 180 12.79 -4.46 -3.15
N GLY A 181 12.56 -5.00 -4.33
CA GLY A 181 11.66 -6.14 -4.53
C GLY A 181 12.22 -7.43 -3.94
N LYS A 182 11.36 -8.16 -3.21
CA LYS A 182 11.67 -9.53 -2.81
C LYS A 182 11.69 -10.41 -4.06
N ARG A 183 12.68 -11.29 -4.15
CA ARG A 183 12.93 -12.08 -5.36
C ARG A 183 13.53 -13.44 -5.04
N THR A 184 13.48 -14.35 -6.02
CA THR A 184 14.15 -15.65 -5.95
C THR A 184 15.68 -15.49 -6.09
N ALA A 185 16.44 -16.50 -5.72
CA ALA A 185 17.90 -16.50 -5.87
C ALA A 185 18.35 -16.38 -7.34
N PRO A 186 17.74 -17.06 -8.33
CA PRO A 186 18.06 -16.86 -9.75
C PRO A 186 17.85 -15.42 -10.23
N ALA A 187 16.72 -14.80 -9.84
CA ALA A 187 16.44 -13.41 -10.17
C ALA A 187 17.45 -12.46 -9.50
N ALA A 188 17.79 -12.71 -8.23
CA ALA A 188 18.78 -11.91 -7.50
C ALA A 188 20.15 -11.94 -8.18
N LEU A 189 20.60 -13.12 -8.62
CA LEU A 189 21.87 -13.26 -9.34
C LEU A 189 21.86 -12.47 -10.66
N LYS A 190 20.80 -12.60 -11.47
CA LYS A 190 20.68 -11.87 -12.74
C LYS A 190 20.71 -10.36 -12.53
N ILE A 191 19.93 -9.84 -11.58
CA ILE A 191 19.87 -8.41 -11.28
C ILE A 191 21.20 -7.89 -10.72
N CYS A 192 21.87 -8.66 -9.87
CA CYS A 192 23.20 -8.33 -9.36
C CYS A 192 24.22 -8.18 -10.51
N LEU A 193 24.21 -9.10 -11.46
CA LEU A 193 25.10 -9.04 -12.62
C LEU A 193 24.84 -7.82 -13.51
N LEU A 194 23.59 -7.37 -13.64
CA LEU A 194 23.25 -6.18 -14.41
C LEU A 194 23.82 -4.89 -13.78
N TYR A 195 23.65 -4.73 -12.49
CA TYR A 195 23.95 -3.47 -11.80
C TYR A 195 25.34 -3.40 -11.16
N THR A 196 25.99 -4.54 -10.92
CA THR A 196 27.32 -4.60 -10.32
C THR A 196 28.42 -5.04 -11.28
N SER A 197 28.06 -5.66 -12.42
CA SER A 197 29.03 -6.03 -13.46
C SER A 197 29.46 -4.80 -14.27
N PRO A 198 30.77 -4.66 -14.61
CA PRO A 198 31.25 -3.60 -15.49
C PRO A 198 30.83 -3.80 -16.96
N SER A 199 30.24 -4.93 -17.31
CA SER A 199 29.80 -5.25 -18.67
C SER A 199 28.30 -5.01 -18.82
N PRO A 200 27.84 -4.17 -19.77
CA PRO A 200 26.42 -4.03 -20.07
C PRO A 200 25.88 -5.33 -20.65
N ARG A 201 24.76 -5.83 -20.12
CA ARG A 201 24.19 -7.13 -20.45
C ARG A 201 22.67 -7.14 -20.69
N ASP A 202 22.03 -5.99 -20.79
CA ASP A 202 20.64 -5.85 -21.24
C ASP A 202 20.54 -5.38 -22.66
#